data_0fcdae7fd2eee92acccdf849df31212c
#
_entry.id   0fcdae7fd2eee92acccdf849df31212c
#
_cell.length_a   1.000
_cell.length_b   1.000
_cell.length_c   1.000
_cell.angle_alpha   90.00
_cell.angle_beta   90.00
_cell.angle_gamma   90.00
#
_symmetry.space_group_name_H-M   'P 1'
#
loop_
_entity.id
_entity.type
_entity.pdbx_description
1 polymer ?
#
loop_
_entity_poly.entity_id
_entity_poly.type
_entity_poly.pdbx_seq_one_letter_code
_entity_poly.pdbx_strand_id
1 'polypeptide(L)'
;DLPAPSGPRRSASRAALLRTRARIRRDARRAALIPAVLGAAIVAFLGGLYVFTSATTSLAPEDYARIRVGETRADLAPALPERRIKKPPPVTSEPSVPAGTTCEYYRASSGLLDFGGAMYRLCFKDDVLMAKDTL
;
A
#
# COMPACT_ATOMS: atom_id res chain seq x y z
N ASP A 1 -64.65 -38.67 -28.73
CA ASP A 1 -64.46 -37.28 -28.21
C ASP A 1 -63.69 -37.34 -26.90
N LEU A 2 -62.41 -37.03 -26.98
CA LEU A 2 -61.55 -36.94 -25.81
C LEU A 2 -61.55 -35.48 -25.35
N PRO A 3 -61.90 -35.20 -24.09
CA PRO A 3 -61.86 -33.83 -23.58
C PRO A 3 -60.41 -33.33 -23.46
N ALA A 4 -60.14 -32.18 -24.01
CA ALA A 4 -58.86 -31.51 -23.92
C ALA A 4 -58.53 -31.18 -22.43
N PRO A 5 -57.31 -31.45 -21.97
CA PRO A 5 -56.91 -31.16 -20.60
C PRO A 5 -56.87 -29.64 -20.38
N SER A 6 -57.85 -29.18 -19.63
CA SER A 6 -58.02 -27.80 -19.23
C SER A 6 -56.84 -27.23 -18.43
N GLY A 7 -56.48 -26.03 -18.78
CA GLY A 7 -55.24 -25.30 -18.51
C GLY A 7 -54.87 -24.68 -17.16
N PRO A 8 -55.22 -25.13 -15.97
CA PRO A 8 -54.70 -24.52 -14.75
C PRO A 8 -53.33 -25.07 -14.31
N ARG A 9 -52.95 -26.27 -14.71
CA ARG A 9 -51.65 -26.89 -14.32
C ARG A 9 -50.42 -26.22 -14.94
N ARG A 10 -50.54 -25.70 -16.16
CA ARG A 10 -49.42 -25.04 -16.86
C ARG A 10 -49.09 -23.66 -16.26
N SER A 11 -50.06 -22.92 -15.75
CA SER A 11 -49.85 -21.62 -15.13
C SER A 11 -49.20 -21.74 -13.75
N ALA A 12 -49.61 -22.74 -12.95
CA ALA A 12 -48.98 -23.03 -11.66
C ALA A 12 -47.52 -23.44 -11.78
N SER A 13 -47.18 -24.25 -12.80
CA SER A 13 -45.78 -24.66 -13.04
C SER A 13 -44.90 -23.49 -13.47
N ARG A 14 -45.42 -22.56 -14.29
CA ARG A 14 -44.66 -21.35 -14.67
C ARG A 14 -44.42 -20.42 -13.50
N ALA A 15 -45.43 -20.23 -12.65
CA ALA A 15 -45.28 -19.39 -11.44
C ALA A 15 -44.27 -20.01 -10.46
N ALA A 16 -44.24 -21.32 -10.30
CA ALA A 16 -43.27 -22.02 -9.48
C ALA A 16 -41.81 -21.84 -10.01
N LEU A 17 -41.63 -22.01 -11.33
CA LEU A 17 -40.33 -21.82 -11.99
C LEU A 17 -39.81 -20.37 -11.84
N LEU A 18 -40.67 -19.39 -11.99
CA LEU A 18 -40.30 -17.97 -11.81
C LEU A 18 -39.88 -17.66 -10.38
N ARG A 19 -40.57 -18.22 -9.41
CA ARG A 19 -40.20 -18.07 -7.96
C ARG A 19 -38.86 -18.72 -7.66
N THR A 20 -38.61 -19.91 -8.19
CA THR A 20 -37.32 -20.61 -8.03
C THR A 20 -36.17 -19.82 -8.68
N ARG A 21 -36.37 -19.31 -9.90
CA ARG A 21 -35.38 -18.46 -10.58
C ARG A 21 -35.08 -17.17 -9.81
N ALA A 22 -36.12 -16.55 -9.22
CA ALA A 22 -35.93 -15.34 -8.42
C ALA A 22 -35.14 -15.62 -7.13
N ARG A 23 -35.36 -16.76 -6.48
CA ARG A 23 -34.56 -17.19 -5.31
C ARG A 23 -33.11 -17.46 -5.69
N ILE A 24 -32.88 -18.26 -6.73
CA ILE A 24 -31.52 -18.56 -7.23
C ILE A 24 -30.76 -17.28 -7.56
N ARG A 25 -31.40 -16.30 -8.20
CA ARG A 25 -30.75 -15.00 -8.52
C ARG A 25 -30.41 -14.20 -7.27
N ARG A 26 -31.27 -14.23 -6.25
CA ARG A 26 -30.99 -13.54 -4.96
C ARG A 26 -29.83 -14.19 -4.20
N ASP A 27 -29.82 -15.51 -4.16
CA ASP A 27 -28.78 -16.28 -3.50
C ASP A 27 -27.45 -16.18 -4.25
N ALA A 28 -27.47 -16.20 -5.59
CA ALA A 28 -26.28 -15.95 -6.40
C ALA A 28 -25.73 -14.54 -6.23
N ARG A 29 -26.59 -13.52 -6.11
CA ARG A 29 -26.14 -12.14 -5.82
C ARG A 29 -25.52 -12.03 -4.43
N ARG A 30 -26.10 -12.67 -3.42
CA ARG A 30 -25.54 -12.69 -2.06
C ARG A 30 -24.22 -13.46 -2.04
N ALA A 31 -24.15 -14.59 -2.71
CA ALA A 31 -22.92 -15.36 -2.84
C ALA A 31 -21.80 -14.62 -3.59
N ALA A 32 -22.14 -13.76 -4.55
CA ALA A 32 -21.16 -12.92 -5.26
C ALA A 32 -20.74 -11.67 -4.44
N LEU A 33 -21.60 -11.15 -3.58
CA LEU A 33 -21.28 -9.98 -2.75
C LEU A 33 -20.22 -10.28 -1.68
N ILE A 34 -20.24 -11.47 -1.09
CA ILE A 34 -19.27 -11.85 -0.05
C ILE A 34 -17.83 -11.77 -0.57
N PRO A 35 -17.44 -12.43 -1.68
CA PRO A 35 -16.08 -12.32 -2.18
C PRO A 35 -15.74 -10.91 -2.69
N ALA A 36 -16.70 -10.16 -3.21
CA ALA A 36 -16.47 -8.79 -3.64
C ALA A 36 -16.15 -7.85 -2.46
N VAL A 37 -16.91 -7.95 -1.39
CA VAL A 37 -16.67 -7.16 -0.15
C VAL A 37 -15.36 -7.56 0.49
N LEU A 38 -15.05 -8.85 0.56
CA LEU A 38 -13.79 -9.34 1.11
C LEU A 38 -12.60 -8.88 0.28
N GLY A 39 -12.69 -8.95 -1.05
CA GLY A 39 -11.66 -8.44 -1.96
C GLY A 39 -11.43 -6.94 -1.80
N ALA A 40 -12.50 -6.15 -1.73
CA ALA A 40 -12.40 -4.71 -1.50
C ALA A 40 -11.77 -4.38 -0.15
N ALA A 41 -12.12 -5.13 0.91
CA ALA A 41 -11.54 -4.94 2.24
C ALA A 41 -10.03 -5.25 2.25
N ILE A 42 -9.59 -6.31 1.57
CA ILE A 42 -8.17 -6.67 1.45
C ILE A 42 -7.41 -5.57 0.71
N VAL A 43 -7.93 -5.10 -0.42
CA VAL A 43 -7.30 -4.03 -1.21
C VAL A 43 -7.21 -2.74 -0.39
N ALA A 44 -8.27 -2.36 0.32
CA ALA A 44 -8.27 -1.18 1.19
C ALA A 44 -7.26 -1.32 2.34
N PHE A 45 -7.17 -2.49 2.95
CA PHE A 45 -6.22 -2.76 4.03
C PHE A 45 -4.78 -2.70 3.55
N LEU A 46 -4.45 -3.38 2.45
CA LEU A 46 -3.11 -3.39 1.87
C LEU A 46 -2.72 -2.00 1.36
N GLY A 47 -3.65 -1.28 0.72
CA GLY A 47 -3.45 0.10 0.28
C GLY A 47 -3.20 1.04 1.45
N GLY A 48 -3.99 0.94 2.51
CA GLY A 48 -3.81 1.71 3.74
C GLY A 48 -2.47 1.43 4.42
N LEU A 49 -2.08 0.16 4.50
CA LEU A 49 -0.80 -0.24 5.07
C LEU A 49 0.38 0.30 4.23
N TYR A 50 0.27 0.24 2.89
CA TYR A 50 1.26 0.79 1.99
C TYR A 50 1.43 2.31 2.16
N VAL A 51 0.33 3.06 2.18
CA VAL A 51 0.36 4.51 2.40
C VAL A 51 0.96 4.86 3.76
N PHE A 52 0.56 4.14 4.81
CA PHE A 52 1.09 4.35 6.15
C PHE A 52 2.60 4.10 6.23
N THR A 53 3.09 2.99 5.68
CA THR A 53 4.52 2.69 5.68
C THR A 53 5.33 3.68 4.83
N SER A 54 4.80 4.10 3.69
CA SER A 54 5.45 5.07 2.83
C SER A 54 5.56 6.44 3.50
N ALA A 55 4.49 6.91 4.11
CA ALA A 55 4.47 8.21 4.81
C ALA A 55 5.44 8.26 6.02
N THR A 56 5.66 7.13 6.69
CA THR A 56 6.52 7.08 7.89
C THR A 56 8.01 6.88 7.60
N THR A 57 8.39 6.49 6.38
CA THR A 57 9.79 6.24 5.99
C THR A 57 10.31 7.18 4.92
N SER A 58 9.47 8.06 4.38
CA SER A 58 9.84 8.98 3.30
C SER A 58 10.36 10.30 3.84
N LEU A 59 11.44 10.77 3.24
CA LEU A 59 12.01 12.10 3.46
C LEU A 59 11.72 12.96 2.23
N ALA A 60 11.11 14.12 2.43
CA ALA A 60 10.83 15.03 1.35
C ALA A 60 12.12 15.63 0.75
N PRO A 61 12.20 15.83 -0.57
CA PRO A 61 13.39 16.40 -1.20
C PRO A 61 13.78 17.78 -0.65
N GLU A 62 12.81 18.62 -0.32
CA GLU A 62 13.04 19.93 0.29
C GLU A 62 13.65 19.83 1.70
N ASP A 63 13.23 18.86 2.49
CA ASP A 63 13.80 18.63 3.83
C ASP A 63 15.22 18.07 3.72
N TYR A 64 15.45 17.11 2.78
CA TYR A 64 16.78 16.61 2.49
C TYR A 64 17.73 17.74 2.03
N ALA A 65 17.26 18.67 1.21
CA ALA A 65 18.07 19.79 0.74
C ALA A 65 18.49 20.75 1.87
N ARG A 66 17.65 20.89 2.91
CA ARG A 66 17.95 21.72 4.09
C ARG A 66 18.96 21.09 5.04
N ILE A 67 19.02 19.77 5.10
CA ILE A 67 19.95 19.01 5.95
C ILE A 67 21.39 19.34 5.55
N ARG A 68 22.23 19.71 6.54
CA ARG A 68 23.63 20.01 6.32
C ARG A 68 24.55 19.04 7.05
N VAL A 69 25.66 18.71 6.42
CA VAL A 69 26.74 17.96 7.07
C VAL A 69 27.27 18.75 8.26
N GLY A 70 27.45 18.09 9.41
CA GLY A 70 27.86 18.71 10.66
C GLY A 70 26.71 19.01 11.63
N GLU A 71 25.46 18.88 11.22
CA GLU A 71 24.31 19.00 12.11
C GLU A 71 24.16 17.77 13.00
N THR A 72 23.67 17.98 14.20
CA THR A 72 23.43 16.88 15.14
C THR A 72 22.11 16.17 14.82
N ARG A 73 22.00 14.91 15.22
CA ARG A 73 20.76 14.15 15.10
C ARG A 73 19.58 14.84 15.79
N ALA A 74 19.85 15.51 16.92
CA ALA A 74 18.82 16.24 17.66
C ALA A 74 18.29 17.42 16.86
N ASP A 75 19.15 18.15 16.17
CA ASP A 75 18.75 19.27 15.30
C ASP A 75 17.95 18.82 14.08
N LEU A 76 18.28 17.64 13.56
CA LEU A 76 17.62 17.04 12.41
C LEU A 76 16.32 16.30 12.76
N ALA A 77 16.06 16.00 14.02
CA ALA A 77 14.91 15.21 14.45
C ALA A 77 13.55 15.73 13.93
N PRO A 78 13.28 17.06 13.84
CA PRO A 78 12.03 17.55 13.28
C PRO A 78 11.86 17.30 11.77
N ALA A 79 12.97 17.17 11.03
CA ALA A 79 12.97 16.96 9.59
C ALA A 79 13.03 15.47 9.20
N LEU A 80 13.49 14.61 10.12
CA LEU A 80 13.65 13.19 9.85
C LEU A 80 12.38 12.42 10.13
N PRO A 81 12.01 11.45 9.26
CA PRO A 81 10.90 10.53 9.52
C PRO A 81 11.15 9.70 10.79
N GLU A 82 10.08 9.31 11.47
CA GLU A 82 10.15 8.47 12.67
C GLU A 82 10.79 7.10 12.43
N ARG A 83 10.59 6.57 11.22
CA ARG A 83 11.11 5.26 10.83
C ARG A 83 12.23 5.40 9.80
N ARG A 84 13.30 4.66 10.04
CA ARG A 84 14.48 4.56 9.19
C ARG A 84 14.63 3.15 8.64
N ILE A 85 15.19 3.02 7.46
CA ILE A 85 15.57 1.74 6.87
C ILE A 85 17.02 1.48 7.27
N LYS A 86 17.26 0.41 8.02
CA LYS A 86 18.61 0.05 8.49
C LYS A 86 19.43 -0.67 7.42
N LYS A 87 18.76 -1.39 6.52
CA LYS A 87 19.41 -2.15 5.45
C LYS A 87 18.72 -1.83 4.12
N PRO A 88 19.39 -1.11 3.23
CA PRO A 88 18.81 -0.78 1.93
C PRO A 88 18.68 -2.03 1.05
N PRO A 89 17.80 -2.01 0.06
CA PRO A 89 17.85 -2.98 -1.02
C PRO A 89 19.20 -2.85 -1.75
N PRO A 90 19.73 -3.93 -2.36
CA PRO A 90 20.98 -3.88 -3.10
C PRO A 90 20.86 -2.87 -4.25
N VAL A 91 21.72 -1.86 -4.22
CA VAL A 91 21.86 -0.86 -5.30
C VAL A 91 23.14 -1.14 -6.07
N THR A 92 23.10 -0.93 -7.38
CA THR A 92 24.18 -1.31 -8.30
C THR A 92 25.46 -0.48 -8.08
N SER A 93 25.36 0.71 -7.49
CA SER A 93 26.49 1.59 -7.19
C SER A 93 26.24 2.35 -5.89
N GLU A 94 26.55 1.71 -4.79
CA GLU A 94 26.52 2.38 -3.48
C GLU A 94 27.88 3.07 -3.26
N PRO A 95 27.90 4.40 -2.96
CA PRO A 95 29.11 5.07 -2.55
C PRO A 95 29.69 4.44 -1.29
N SER A 96 31.01 4.43 -1.14
CA SER A 96 31.67 3.86 0.03
C SER A 96 31.15 4.49 1.33
N VAL A 97 30.88 3.65 2.33
CA VAL A 97 30.47 4.11 3.66
C VAL A 97 31.69 4.70 4.37
N PRO A 98 31.64 5.94 4.90
CA PRO A 98 32.73 6.49 5.67
C PRO A 98 33.03 5.64 6.89
N ALA A 99 34.32 5.42 7.18
CA ALA A 99 34.74 4.58 8.29
C ALA A 99 34.23 5.09 9.64
N GLY A 100 33.70 4.18 10.46
CA GLY A 100 33.22 4.51 11.81
C GLY A 100 31.88 5.23 11.84
N THR A 101 31.13 5.29 10.73
CA THR A 101 29.79 5.87 10.66
C THR A 101 28.71 4.81 10.65
N THR A 102 27.53 5.16 11.16
CA THR A 102 26.29 4.38 11.04
C THR A 102 25.37 5.10 10.05
N CYS A 103 25.06 4.42 8.95
CA CYS A 103 24.22 5.01 7.92
C CYS A 103 22.75 4.59 8.07
N GLU A 104 21.88 5.53 7.82
CA GLU A 104 20.43 5.38 7.80
C GLU A 104 19.91 5.74 6.41
N TYR A 105 18.87 5.04 5.99
CA TYR A 105 18.32 5.16 4.66
C TYR A 105 16.87 5.61 4.76
N TYR A 106 16.51 6.57 3.93
CA TYR A 106 15.17 7.12 3.83
C TYR A 106 14.73 7.07 2.38
N ARG A 107 13.45 6.75 2.16
CA ARG A 107 12.92 6.78 0.81
C ARG A 107 12.72 8.23 0.37
N ALA A 108 13.22 8.59 -0.81
CA ALA A 108 12.88 9.88 -1.42
C ALA A 108 11.41 9.84 -1.83
N SER A 109 10.61 10.78 -1.36
CA SER A 109 9.20 10.87 -1.71
C SER A 109 8.93 12.16 -2.44
N SER A 110 8.61 12.07 -3.72
CA SER A 110 8.08 13.17 -4.51
C SER A 110 6.55 13.13 -4.63
N GLY A 111 5.89 12.09 -4.08
CA GLY A 111 4.43 11.96 -4.08
C GLY A 111 3.95 10.58 -3.69
N LEU A 112 2.64 10.46 -3.43
CA LEU A 112 1.97 9.22 -3.01
C LEU A 112 2.07 8.05 -4.02
N LEU A 113 2.36 8.36 -5.29
CA LEU A 113 2.43 7.40 -6.39
C LEU A 113 3.84 7.28 -6.98
N ASP A 114 4.84 7.83 -6.30
CA ASP A 114 6.22 7.70 -6.75
C ASP A 114 6.75 6.30 -6.39
N PHE A 115 6.77 5.44 -7.38
CA PHE A 115 7.39 4.12 -7.32
C PHE A 115 8.90 4.20 -7.66
N GLY A 116 9.44 5.40 -7.82
CA GLY A 116 10.85 5.67 -8.06
C GLY A 116 11.70 5.22 -6.87
N GLY A 117 12.70 4.38 -7.13
CA GLY A 117 13.53 3.77 -6.12
C GLY A 117 14.62 4.68 -5.53
N ALA A 118 14.55 6.00 -5.70
CA ALA A 118 15.55 6.90 -5.14
C ALA A 118 15.53 6.86 -3.61
N MET A 119 16.71 6.78 -3.01
CA MET A 119 16.91 6.72 -1.57
C MET A 119 17.91 7.77 -1.12
N TYR A 120 17.67 8.35 0.04
CA TYR A 120 18.63 9.20 0.71
C TYR A 120 19.38 8.41 1.78
N ARG A 121 20.70 8.52 1.76
CA ARG A 121 21.57 7.95 2.79
C ARG A 121 22.14 9.07 3.65
N LEU A 122 21.95 8.94 4.97
CA LEU A 122 22.53 9.83 5.98
C LEU A 122 23.44 9.03 6.89
N CYS A 123 24.71 9.36 6.95
CA CYS A 123 25.71 8.67 7.75
C CYS A 123 26.12 9.52 8.96
N PHE A 124 25.93 8.98 10.14
CA PHE A 124 26.22 9.64 11.44
C PHE A 124 27.40 9.02 12.12
N LYS A 125 28.21 9.85 12.77
CA LYS A 125 29.24 9.46 13.72
C LYS A 125 29.08 10.30 14.99
N ASP A 126 28.97 9.63 16.14
CA ASP A 126 28.76 10.31 17.45
C ASP A 126 27.57 11.29 17.39
N ASP A 127 26.46 10.87 16.75
CA ASP A 127 25.24 11.65 16.52
C ASP A 127 25.40 12.91 15.65
N VAL A 128 26.53 13.09 14.98
CA VAL A 128 26.78 14.17 14.04
C VAL A 128 26.72 13.62 12.60
N LEU A 129 26.03 14.33 11.71
CA LEU A 129 25.93 13.98 10.29
C LEU A 129 27.28 14.21 9.60
N MET A 130 27.89 13.13 9.09
CA MET A 130 29.19 13.17 8.43
C MET A 130 29.07 13.14 6.90
N ALA A 131 28.06 12.49 6.38
CA ALA A 131 27.83 12.39 4.93
C ALA A 131 26.34 12.25 4.63
N LYS A 132 25.93 12.80 3.48
CA LYS A 132 24.60 12.61 2.89
C LYS A 132 24.74 12.33 1.40
N ASP A 133 24.03 11.31 0.93
CA ASP A 133 24.08 10.87 -0.46
C ASP A 133 22.66 10.56 -0.98
N THR A 134 22.50 10.66 -2.30
CA THR A 134 21.32 10.16 -3.02
C THR A 134 21.73 8.91 -3.79
N LEU A 135 20.99 7.82 -3.58
CA LEU A 135 21.23 6.50 -4.19
C LEU A 135 20.21 6.22 -5.27
#